data_e990fd8a1a9be92709b6190a4c88ef5d
#
_entry.id   e990fd8a1a9be92709b6190a4c88ef5d
#
_cell.length_a   1.000
_cell.length_b   1.000
_cell.length_c   1.000
_cell.angle_alpha   90.00
_cell.angle_beta   90.00
_cell.angle_gamma   90.00
#
_symmetry.space_group_name_H-M   'P 1'
#
loop_
_entity.id
_entity.type
_entity.pdbx_description
1 polymer ?
#
loop_
_entity_poly.entity_id
_entity_poly.type
_entity_poly.pdbx_seq_one_letter_code
_entity_poly.pdbx_strand_id
1 'polypeptide(L)'
;MNHQKTLVIILSETRCHELTFDNFKKNVIDELSADLCVCIGVKNDYDYNNPYYTLAKHRFLYNEEDDKNFAKSVEYSYKNTEVASDQKHYLYFLMLKDRVFTETSNPDSFTNFLISTYIHTFFLWFLHRNMKKFRILEKYDRFIISRSDYLYKLPFPKMKHLDPKYIWIPNGEDYFGICDRTAVLSRQNFEPYVNILESFYKKSNKYYKNIESKKNWNMEQILKMHLEENNVFPLVQRYPYISYCIRSKNGTTRWEAGKFSEKLGYFIKYPKEEQQATHHENDFLKSCVSIDEFYAEAIKI
;
A
#
# COMPACT_ATOMS: atom_id res chain seq x y z
N MET A 1 -6.29 -21.74 -21.52
CA MET A 1 -5.83 -21.30 -20.18
C MET A 1 -6.81 -20.24 -19.70
N ASN A 2 -7.50 -20.44 -18.58
CA ASN A 2 -8.38 -19.40 -18.03
C ASN A 2 -7.53 -18.18 -17.67
N HIS A 3 -7.79 -17.05 -18.31
CA HIS A 3 -7.08 -15.80 -18.04
C HIS A 3 -7.45 -15.33 -16.63
N GLN A 4 -6.50 -15.33 -15.70
CA GLN A 4 -6.72 -14.86 -14.34
C GLN A 4 -7.08 -13.36 -14.37
N LYS A 5 -8.25 -13.02 -13.86
CA LYS A 5 -8.74 -11.65 -13.83
C LYS A 5 -8.09 -10.88 -12.69
N THR A 6 -7.32 -9.86 -13.04
CA THR A 6 -6.52 -9.07 -12.10
C THR A 6 -7.15 -7.70 -11.85
N LEU A 7 -7.17 -7.27 -10.59
CA LEU A 7 -7.52 -5.92 -10.16
C LEU A 7 -6.31 -5.24 -9.54
N VAL A 8 -5.88 -4.12 -10.12
CA VAL A 8 -4.86 -3.25 -9.52
C VAL A 8 -5.56 -2.18 -8.68
N ILE A 9 -5.05 -1.93 -7.48
CA ILE A 9 -5.66 -1.05 -6.49
C ILE A 9 -4.67 0.04 -6.13
N ILE A 10 -4.98 1.29 -6.45
CA ILE A 10 -4.25 2.45 -5.93
C ILE A 10 -4.86 2.84 -4.60
N LEU A 11 -4.01 2.85 -3.56
CA LEU A 11 -4.43 3.07 -2.18
C LEU A 11 -4.04 4.45 -1.68
N SER A 12 -4.92 5.07 -0.94
CA SER A 12 -4.79 6.33 -0.19
C SER A 12 -4.84 7.60 -1.03
N GLU A 13 -4.02 7.76 -2.06
CA GLU A 13 -3.91 9.00 -2.85
C GLU A 13 -3.55 8.74 -4.31
N THR A 14 -3.81 9.72 -5.18
CA THR A 14 -3.44 9.71 -6.61
C THR A 14 -2.45 10.84 -6.96
N ARG A 15 -1.40 10.97 -6.16
CA ARG A 15 -0.35 11.99 -6.33
C ARG A 15 0.60 11.68 -7.47
N CYS A 16 1.30 12.68 -7.98
CA CYS A 16 2.35 12.58 -9.02
C CYS A 16 1.86 11.95 -10.34
N HIS A 17 0.55 11.97 -10.59
CA HIS A 17 -0.03 11.30 -11.76
C HIS A 17 0.53 11.83 -13.09
N GLU A 18 0.88 13.11 -13.15
CA GLU A 18 1.49 13.77 -14.29
C GLU A 18 2.86 13.18 -14.71
N LEU A 19 3.53 12.52 -13.78
CA LEU A 19 4.84 11.89 -13.99
C LEU A 19 4.77 10.37 -14.09
N THR A 20 3.75 9.76 -13.49
CA THR A 20 3.74 8.31 -13.25
C THR A 20 2.70 7.55 -14.05
N PHE A 21 1.60 8.19 -14.44
CA PHE A 21 0.45 7.47 -14.96
C PHE A 21 0.75 6.70 -16.25
N ASP A 22 1.41 7.30 -17.24
CA ASP A 22 1.72 6.63 -18.52
C ASP A 22 2.65 5.44 -18.32
N ASN A 23 3.66 5.60 -17.43
CA ASN A 23 4.56 4.53 -17.06
C ASN A 23 3.82 3.39 -16.33
N PHE A 24 2.97 3.72 -15.37
CA PHE A 24 2.12 2.77 -14.65
C PHE A 24 1.16 2.05 -15.60
N LYS A 25 0.47 2.80 -16.48
CA LYS A 25 -0.47 2.22 -17.44
C LYS A 25 0.23 1.19 -18.31
N LYS A 26 1.36 1.56 -18.91
CA LYS A 26 2.16 0.68 -19.78
C LYS A 26 2.65 -0.57 -19.05
N ASN A 27 3.32 -0.37 -17.89
CA ASN A 27 4.07 -1.44 -17.23
C ASN A 27 3.21 -2.31 -16.30
N VAL A 28 1.99 -1.88 -15.93
CA VAL A 28 1.13 -2.63 -15.01
C VAL A 28 -0.22 -2.94 -15.64
N ILE A 29 -0.98 -1.93 -16.05
CA ILE A 29 -2.36 -2.14 -16.52
C ILE A 29 -2.38 -2.87 -17.85
N ASP A 30 -1.66 -2.36 -18.85
CA ASP A 30 -1.64 -2.93 -20.19
C ASP A 30 -0.90 -4.29 -20.20
N GLU A 31 0.23 -4.38 -19.48
CA GLU A 31 1.03 -5.63 -19.34
C GLU A 31 0.21 -6.79 -18.77
N LEU A 32 -0.64 -6.52 -17.79
CA LEU A 32 -1.46 -7.52 -17.11
C LEU A 32 -2.87 -7.63 -17.66
N SER A 33 -3.28 -6.75 -18.60
CA SER A 33 -4.67 -6.58 -19.03
C SER A 33 -5.61 -6.44 -17.83
N ALA A 34 -5.20 -5.64 -16.82
CA ALA A 34 -5.86 -5.55 -15.54
C ALA A 34 -6.89 -4.42 -15.49
N ASP A 35 -7.94 -4.61 -14.69
CA ASP A 35 -8.84 -3.53 -14.28
C ASP A 35 -8.19 -2.70 -13.16
N LEU A 36 -8.53 -1.41 -13.09
CA LEU A 36 -8.06 -0.49 -12.05
C LEU A 36 -9.16 -0.19 -11.03
N CYS A 37 -8.76 -0.15 -9.76
CA CYS A 37 -9.54 0.37 -8.64
C CYS A 37 -8.77 1.51 -7.96
N VAL A 38 -9.45 2.59 -7.59
CA VAL A 38 -8.92 3.60 -6.67
C VAL A 38 -9.67 3.51 -5.34
N CYS A 39 -8.93 3.45 -4.25
CA CYS A 39 -9.45 3.50 -2.88
C CYS A 39 -8.69 4.63 -2.16
N ILE A 40 -9.25 5.84 -2.22
CA ILE A 40 -8.53 7.07 -1.93
C ILE A 40 -9.33 8.04 -1.05
N GLY A 41 -8.59 8.88 -0.34
CA GLY A 41 -9.13 10.09 0.27
C GLY A 41 -9.26 11.19 -0.77
N VAL A 42 -10.40 11.88 -0.74
CA VAL A 42 -10.67 13.03 -1.60
C VAL A 42 -11.00 14.25 -0.75
N LYS A 43 -10.41 15.39 -1.13
CA LYS A 43 -10.69 16.71 -0.57
C LYS A 43 -11.61 17.49 -1.51
N ASN A 44 -12.10 18.64 -1.06
CA ASN A 44 -12.98 19.49 -1.86
C ASN A 44 -12.38 19.96 -3.19
N ASP A 45 -11.05 20.05 -3.27
CA ASP A 45 -10.27 20.46 -4.44
C ASP A 45 -9.72 19.28 -5.26
N TYR A 46 -10.20 18.05 -5.00
CA TYR A 46 -9.74 16.88 -5.73
C TYR A 46 -10.01 16.99 -7.23
N ASP A 47 -8.97 16.78 -8.04
CA ASP A 47 -9.09 16.77 -9.50
C ASP A 47 -9.69 15.46 -10.02
N TYR A 48 -10.97 15.48 -10.36
CA TYR A 48 -11.68 14.34 -10.96
C TYR A 48 -11.28 14.04 -12.40
N ASN A 49 -10.44 14.88 -13.04
CA ASN A 49 -9.81 14.58 -14.32
C ASN A 49 -8.50 13.78 -14.16
N ASN A 50 -8.07 13.53 -12.93
CA ASN A 50 -6.92 12.69 -12.64
C ASN A 50 -7.02 11.36 -13.39
N PRO A 51 -6.00 10.96 -14.19
CA PRO A 51 -6.10 9.80 -15.07
C PRO A 51 -6.23 8.47 -14.30
N TYR A 52 -5.71 8.35 -13.08
CA TYR A 52 -6.00 7.18 -12.22
C TYR A 52 -7.47 7.08 -11.88
N TYR A 53 -8.11 8.21 -11.58
CA TYR A 53 -9.54 8.25 -11.28
C TYR A 53 -10.38 7.95 -12.52
N THR A 54 -10.08 8.56 -13.66
CA THR A 54 -10.87 8.40 -14.88
C THR A 54 -10.77 6.99 -15.47
N LEU A 55 -9.58 6.36 -15.41
CA LEU A 55 -9.37 4.98 -15.85
C LEU A 55 -10.01 3.95 -14.90
N ALA A 56 -10.15 4.27 -13.61
CA ALA A 56 -10.61 3.32 -12.62
C ALA A 56 -12.01 2.80 -12.91
N LYS A 57 -12.16 1.48 -12.95
CA LYS A 57 -13.44 0.78 -13.04
C LYS A 57 -14.20 0.78 -11.73
N HIS A 58 -13.48 0.74 -10.61
CA HIS A 58 -14.03 0.81 -9.26
C HIS A 58 -13.43 2.01 -8.52
N ARG A 59 -14.28 2.78 -7.82
CA ARG A 59 -13.89 4.00 -7.12
C ARG A 59 -14.48 3.97 -5.72
N PHE A 60 -13.61 3.86 -4.72
CA PHE A 60 -13.95 3.92 -3.31
C PHE A 60 -13.35 5.21 -2.74
N LEU A 61 -14.21 6.21 -2.55
CA LEU A 61 -13.79 7.54 -2.14
C LEU A 61 -14.18 7.76 -0.69
N TYR A 62 -13.20 8.14 0.12
CA TYR A 62 -13.42 8.63 1.46
C TYR A 62 -13.30 10.16 1.46
N ASN A 63 -14.35 10.86 1.88
CA ASN A 63 -14.33 12.32 1.92
C ASN A 63 -13.49 12.81 3.10
N GLU A 64 -12.31 13.37 2.80
CA GLU A 64 -11.41 14.03 3.75
C GLU A 64 -11.68 15.53 3.68
N GLU A 65 -12.63 16.03 4.47
CA GLU A 65 -13.00 17.45 4.46
C GLU A 65 -11.83 18.37 4.82
N ASP A 66 -10.79 17.84 5.54
CA ASP A 66 -9.66 18.63 6.01
C ASP A 66 -8.53 17.71 6.51
N ASP A 67 -7.28 18.14 6.40
CA ASP A 67 -6.10 17.39 6.87
C ASP A 67 -6.10 17.10 8.39
N LYS A 68 -6.88 17.88 9.14
CA LYS A 68 -7.07 17.74 10.59
C LYS A 68 -8.12 16.68 10.95
N ASN A 69 -8.83 16.10 9.98
CA ASN A 69 -10.04 15.30 10.22
C ASN A 69 -9.82 13.79 10.27
N PHE A 70 -8.58 13.31 10.46
CA PHE A 70 -8.34 11.88 10.70
C PHE A 70 -9.08 11.36 11.96
N ALA A 71 -9.38 12.20 12.93
CA ALA A 71 -10.23 11.85 14.06
C ALA A 71 -11.62 11.33 13.62
N LYS A 72 -12.21 11.89 12.58
CA LYS A 72 -13.50 11.42 12.03
C LYS A 72 -13.36 10.04 11.34
N SER A 73 -12.24 9.74 10.70
CA SER A 73 -12.00 8.42 10.10
C SER A 73 -11.81 7.34 11.18
N VAL A 74 -11.17 7.68 12.30
CA VAL A 74 -11.06 6.79 13.47
C VAL A 74 -12.45 6.47 14.01
N GLU A 75 -13.24 7.50 14.26
CA GLU A 75 -14.62 7.35 14.76
C GLU A 75 -15.48 6.55 13.79
N TYR A 76 -15.35 6.81 12.49
CA TYR A 76 -16.06 6.09 11.44
C TYR A 76 -15.68 4.60 11.42
N SER A 77 -14.38 4.28 11.40
CA SER A 77 -13.94 2.89 11.39
C SER A 77 -14.34 2.14 12.66
N TYR A 78 -14.23 2.80 13.79
CA TYR A 78 -14.61 2.27 15.09
C TYR A 78 -16.10 1.96 15.22
N LYS A 79 -16.98 2.89 14.84
CA LYS A 79 -18.44 2.69 14.84
C LYS A 79 -18.88 1.58 13.88
N ASN A 80 -18.14 1.38 12.81
CA ASN A 80 -18.46 0.40 11.78
C ASN A 80 -17.73 -0.93 11.92
N THR A 81 -17.01 -1.18 13.02
CA THR A 81 -16.38 -2.47 13.31
C THR A 81 -17.06 -3.14 14.48
N GLU A 82 -17.51 -4.38 14.28
CA GLU A 82 -18.08 -5.20 15.36
C GLU A 82 -16.95 -5.69 16.27
N VAL A 83 -16.85 -5.09 17.44
CA VAL A 83 -15.85 -5.45 18.47
C VAL A 83 -16.49 -5.48 19.83
N ALA A 84 -16.08 -6.41 20.68
CA ALA A 84 -16.56 -6.48 22.07
C ALA A 84 -16.25 -5.17 22.81
N SER A 85 -17.17 -4.73 23.65
CA SER A 85 -17.18 -3.39 24.25
C SER A 85 -15.96 -3.06 25.11
N ASP A 86 -15.39 -4.07 25.77
CA ASP A 86 -14.23 -3.96 26.65
C ASP A 86 -12.89 -3.76 25.92
N GLN A 87 -12.80 -4.23 24.68
CA GLN A 87 -11.58 -4.07 23.85
C GLN A 87 -11.55 -2.77 23.07
N LYS A 88 -12.69 -2.15 22.86
CA LYS A 88 -12.83 -0.93 22.06
C LYS A 88 -12.11 0.28 22.66
N HIS A 89 -12.09 0.41 23.97
CA HIS A 89 -11.67 1.65 24.63
C HIS A 89 -10.19 1.96 24.52
N TYR A 90 -9.32 0.95 24.45
CA TYR A 90 -7.89 1.16 24.61
C TYR A 90 -7.23 1.78 23.37
N LEU A 91 -7.47 1.23 22.18
CA LEU A 91 -6.90 1.76 20.93
C LEU A 91 -7.57 3.08 20.51
N TYR A 92 -8.86 3.20 20.73
CA TYR A 92 -9.57 4.48 20.55
C TYR A 92 -8.97 5.56 21.45
N PHE A 93 -8.71 5.23 22.71
CA PHE A 93 -8.06 6.13 23.66
C PHE A 93 -6.62 6.49 23.28
N LEU A 94 -5.83 5.55 22.77
CA LEU A 94 -4.47 5.81 22.27
C LEU A 94 -4.46 6.67 21.01
N MET A 95 -5.41 6.46 20.10
CA MET A 95 -5.54 7.20 18.85
C MET A 95 -6.15 8.59 19.04
N LEU A 96 -6.98 8.78 20.07
CA LEU A 96 -7.60 10.06 20.42
C LEU A 96 -6.89 10.80 21.54
N LYS A 97 -5.90 10.19 22.21
CA LYS A 97 -5.18 10.84 23.30
C LYS A 97 -4.47 12.07 22.75
N ASP A 98 -5.07 13.20 23.07
CA ASP A 98 -4.71 14.62 23.01
C ASP A 98 -3.62 15.14 22.05
N ARG A 99 -2.80 14.28 21.44
CA ARG A 99 -1.66 14.69 20.65
C ARG A 99 -1.63 14.18 19.21
N VAL A 100 -2.36 13.14 18.89
CA VAL A 100 -2.32 12.54 17.55
C VAL A 100 -3.02 13.44 16.52
N PHE A 101 -3.95 14.27 16.99
CA PHE A 101 -4.80 15.09 16.13
C PHE A 101 -4.85 16.58 16.53
N THR A 102 -4.08 16.99 17.56
CA THR A 102 -3.95 18.41 17.91
C THR A 102 -2.81 19.06 17.15
N GLU A 103 -2.95 20.36 16.90
CA GLU A 103 -2.02 21.24 16.19
C GLU A 103 -0.66 21.31 16.88
N THR A 104 0.19 20.32 16.76
CA THR A 104 1.59 20.53 17.12
C THR A 104 2.38 20.81 15.85
N SER A 105 2.97 21.96 15.79
CA SER A 105 3.89 22.40 14.73
C SER A 105 5.11 21.50 14.56
N ASN A 106 5.29 20.51 15.44
CA ASN A 106 6.38 19.55 15.39
C ASN A 106 6.00 18.27 16.18
N PRO A 107 5.15 17.37 15.61
CA PRO A 107 4.79 16.13 16.29
C PRO A 107 6.06 15.29 16.50
N ASP A 108 6.19 14.67 17.67
CA ASP A 108 7.28 13.74 17.93
C ASP A 108 7.23 12.53 16.98
N SER A 109 8.32 11.76 16.90
CA SER A 109 8.45 10.62 15.98
C SER A 109 7.38 9.54 16.22
N PHE A 110 6.91 9.38 17.46
CA PHE A 110 5.88 8.41 17.82
C PHE A 110 4.49 8.85 17.35
N THR A 111 4.15 10.13 17.48
CA THR A 111 2.90 10.70 16.98
C THR A 111 2.81 10.61 15.47
N ASN A 112 3.91 10.94 14.78
CA ASN A 112 4.01 10.81 13.33
C ASN A 112 3.82 9.36 12.87
N PHE A 113 4.43 8.43 13.56
CA PHE A 113 4.28 6.99 13.32
C PHE A 113 2.81 6.55 13.45
N LEU A 114 2.14 6.91 14.54
CA LEU A 114 0.74 6.54 14.77
C LEU A 114 -0.17 7.07 13.66
N ILE A 115 0.02 8.32 13.22
CA ILE A 115 -0.77 8.92 12.14
C ILE A 115 -0.56 8.18 10.82
N SER A 116 0.69 7.95 10.40
CA SER A 116 0.97 7.31 9.10
C SER A 116 0.48 5.87 9.05
N THR A 117 0.73 5.12 10.13
CA THR A 117 0.28 3.72 10.26
C THR A 117 -1.23 3.64 10.26
N TYR A 118 -1.90 4.54 10.99
CA TYR A 118 -3.34 4.58 11.03
C TYR A 118 -3.95 4.89 9.67
N ILE A 119 -3.45 5.91 8.96
CA ILE A 119 -3.93 6.27 7.62
C ILE A 119 -3.88 5.07 6.68
N HIS A 120 -2.74 4.39 6.64
CA HIS A 120 -2.57 3.23 5.76
C HIS A 120 -3.53 2.09 6.14
N THR A 121 -3.58 1.72 7.42
CA THR A 121 -4.47 0.66 7.91
C THR A 121 -5.95 1.00 7.76
N PHE A 122 -6.32 2.29 7.88
CA PHE A 122 -7.68 2.76 7.62
C PHE A 122 -8.07 2.55 6.16
N PHE A 123 -7.22 2.92 5.19
CA PHE A 123 -7.54 2.71 3.78
C PHE A 123 -7.57 1.23 3.39
N LEU A 124 -6.75 0.38 3.98
CA LEU A 124 -6.86 -1.09 3.82
C LEU A 124 -8.19 -1.62 4.35
N TRP A 125 -8.62 -1.16 5.52
CA TRP A 125 -9.92 -1.50 6.11
C TRP A 125 -11.08 -0.96 5.27
N PHE A 126 -11.01 0.29 4.82
CA PHE A 126 -12.03 0.92 3.98
C PHE A 126 -12.16 0.20 2.62
N LEU A 127 -11.02 -0.17 2.03
CA LEU A 127 -10.96 -1.01 0.84
C LEU A 127 -11.69 -2.33 1.07
N HIS A 128 -11.31 -3.07 2.11
CA HIS A 128 -11.88 -4.38 2.42
C HIS A 128 -13.41 -4.34 2.58
N ARG A 129 -13.91 -3.37 3.32
CA ARG A 129 -15.36 -3.20 3.50
C ARG A 129 -16.09 -2.91 2.18
N ASN A 130 -15.55 -2.05 1.33
CA ASN A 130 -16.14 -1.75 0.04
C ASN A 130 -16.04 -2.94 -0.93
N MET A 131 -14.93 -3.66 -0.94
CA MET A 131 -14.76 -4.88 -1.73
C MET A 131 -15.81 -5.93 -1.37
N LYS A 132 -16.10 -6.13 -0.09
CA LYS A 132 -17.20 -7.00 0.39
C LYS A 132 -18.56 -6.45 0.02
N LYS A 133 -18.85 -5.18 0.35
CA LYS A 133 -20.16 -4.54 0.11
C LYS A 133 -20.61 -4.65 -1.35
N PHE A 134 -19.68 -4.45 -2.29
CA PHE A 134 -19.96 -4.48 -3.72
C PHE A 134 -19.64 -5.82 -4.40
N ARG A 135 -19.29 -6.84 -3.62
CA ARG A 135 -18.97 -8.19 -4.08
C ARG A 135 -17.85 -8.19 -5.14
N ILE A 136 -16.85 -7.31 -4.98
CA ILE A 136 -15.76 -7.19 -5.94
C ILE A 136 -14.78 -8.36 -5.82
N LEU A 137 -14.56 -8.88 -4.60
CA LEU A 137 -13.68 -10.04 -4.36
C LEU A 137 -14.08 -11.27 -5.20
N GLU A 138 -15.37 -11.42 -5.51
CA GLU A 138 -15.88 -12.54 -6.30
C GLU A 138 -15.59 -12.40 -7.80
N LYS A 139 -15.29 -11.18 -8.26
CA LYS A 139 -15.13 -10.83 -9.69
C LYS A 139 -13.69 -10.96 -10.20
N TYR A 140 -12.73 -11.09 -9.30
CA TYR A 140 -11.29 -11.12 -9.62
C TYR A 140 -10.60 -12.27 -8.91
N ASP A 141 -9.53 -12.76 -9.54
CA ASP A 141 -8.70 -13.85 -9.01
C ASP A 141 -7.45 -13.35 -8.31
N ARG A 142 -6.94 -12.19 -8.78
CA ARG A 142 -5.70 -11.56 -8.31
C ARG A 142 -5.92 -10.08 -8.00
N PHE A 143 -5.25 -9.61 -6.95
CA PHE A 143 -5.32 -8.24 -6.46
C PHE A 143 -3.90 -7.71 -6.28
N ILE A 144 -3.62 -6.54 -6.84
CA ILE A 144 -2.33 -5.87 -6.67
C ILE A 144 -2.60 -4.56 -5.93
N ILE A 145 -2.13 -4.46 -4.69
CA ILE A 145 -2.12 -3.20 -3.97
C ILE A 145 -0.87 -2.44 -4.41
N SER A 146 -1.02 -1.18 -4.79
CA SER A 146 0.08 -0.35 -5.27
C SER A 146 -0.17 1.13 -4.97
N ARG A 147 0.74 1.97 -5.43
CA ARG A 147 0.74 3.42 -5.23
C ARG A 147 0.75 4.14 -6.57
N SER A 148 0.14 5.34 -6.59
CA SER A 148 0.15 6.20 -7.78
C SER A 148 1.50 6.89 -8.03
N ASP A 149 2.35 6.99 -7.02
CA ASP A 149 3.62 7.72 -7.06
C ASP A 149 4.84 6.81 -7.37
N TYR A 150 4.60 5.68 -8.03
CA TYR A 150 5.64 4.76 -8.48
C TYR A 150 5.98 4.95 -9.96
N LEU A 151 7.29 4.92 -10.25
CA LEU A 151 7.85 4.68 -11.58
C LEU A 151 8.41 3.26 -11.67
N TYR A 152 7.99 2.54 -12.69
CA TYR A 152 8.39 1.16 -12.96
C TYR A 152 9.55 1.15 -13.96
N LYS A 153 10.64 0.46 -13.61
CA LYS A 153 11.81 0.22 -14.45
C LYS A 153 11.63 -0.97 -15.40
N LEU A 154 10.84 -1.94 -14.96
CA LEU A 154 10.49 -3.15 -15.72
C LEU A 154 8.97 -3.32 -15.75
N PRO A 155 8.41 -3.99 -16.77
CA PRO A 155 7.03 -4.44 -16.77
C PRO A 155 6.74 -5.29 -15.53
N PHE A 156 5.54 -5.22 -15.01
CA PHE A 156 5.13 -6.02 -13.85
C PHE A 156 5.14 -7.53 -14.21
N PRO A 157 5.61 -8.42 -13.30
CA PRO A 157 5.62 -9.86 -13.59
C PRO A 157 4.22 -10.39 -13.85
N LYS A 158 4.06 -11.18 -14.92
CA LYS A 158 2.77 -11.81 -15.25
C LYS A 158 2.34 -12.75 -14.14
N MET A 159 1.03 -12.85 -13.92
CA MET A 159 0.45 -13.64 -12.83
C MET A 159 0.81 -15.14 -12.88
N LYS A 160 1.21 -15.67 -14.05
CA LYS A 160 1.69 -17.04 -14.17
C LYS A 160 3.00 -17.34 -13.41
N HIS A 161 3.81 -16.29 -13.13
CA HIS A 161 5.05 -16.40 -12.34
C HIS A 161 4.81 -16.28 -10.83
N LEU A 162 3.63 -15.85 -10.41
CA LEU A 162 3.29 -15.54 -9.03
C LEU A 162 2.21 -16.51 -8.54
N ASP A 163 2.61 -17.66 -7.99
CA ASP A 163 1.68 -18.68 -7.49
C ASP A 163 0.64 -18.05 -6.53
N PRO A 164 -0.69 -18.21 -6.79
CA PRO A 164 -1.75 -17.63 -5.99
C PRO A 164 -1.81 -18.13 -4.54
N LYS A 165 -1.13 -19.22 -4.22
CA LYS A 165 -0.98 -19.70 -2.85
C LYS A 165 -0.29 -18.68 -1.96
N TYR A 166 0.64 -17.89 -2.51
CA TYR A 166 1.51 -17.00 -1.77
C TYR A 166 1.06 -15.53 -1.81
N ILE A 167 1.55 -14.77 -0.83
CA ILE A 167 1.52 -13.31 -0.78
C ILE A 167 2.85 -12.82 -1.36
N TRP A 168 2.82 -12.13 -2.49
CA TRP A 168 4.03 -11.68 -3.16
C TRP A 168 4.33 -10.23 -2.86
N ILE A 169 5.53 -9.96 -2.39
CA ILE A 169 6.03 -8.63 -1.98
C ILE A 169 7.37 -8.37 -2.67
N PRO A 170 7.70 -7.12 -3.07
CA PRO A 170 9.01 -6.81 -3.63
C PRO A 170 10.16 -7.18 -2.68
N ASN A 171 11.29 -7.61 -3.23
CA ASN A 171 12.47 -7.99 -2.46
C ASN A 171 13.34 -6.76 -2.14
N GLY A 172 13.16 -6.19 -0.97
CA GLY A 172 13.96 -5.06 -0.47
C GLY A 172 13.14 -4.00 0.26
N GLU A 173 13.84 -3.04 0.88
CA GLU A 173 13.28 -1.89 1.61
C GLU A 173 12.18 -2.27 2.63
N ASP A 174 12.48 -3.29 3.43
CA ASP A 174 11.57 -3.87 4.42
C ASP A 174 11.54 -3.11 5.76
N TYR A 175 12.46 -2.20 5.99
CA TYR A 175 12.54 -1.35 7.19
C TYR A 175 12.29 -2.11 8.51
N PHE A 176 12.98 -3.28 8.67
CA PHE A 176 12.85 -4.22 9.79
C PHE A 176 11.52 -5.00 9.87
N GLY A 177 10.64 -4.84 8.88
CA GLY A 177 9.38 -5.55 8.72
C GLY A 177 9.27 -6.24 7.38
N ILE A 178 8.25 -5.87 6.61
CA ILE A 178 8.07 -6.21 5.19
C ILE A 178 7.52 -5.00 4.44
N CYS A 179 7.93 -4.82 3.19
CA CYS A 179 7.46 -3.72 2.36
C CYS A 179 5.93 -3.67 2.31
N ASP A 180 5.35 -2.55 2.73
CA ASP A 180 3.90 -2.33 2.85
C ASP A 180 3.28 -1.66 1.62
N ARG A 181 4.12 -1.26 0.65
CA ARG A 181 3.73 -0.37 -0.44
C ARG A 181 3.20 -1.08 -1.68
N THR A 182 3.56 -2.35 -1.84
CA THR A 182 3.05 -3.18 -2.95
C THR A 182 2.91 -4.63 -2.51
N ALA A 183 1.77 -5.24 -2.84
CA ALA A 183 1.54 -6.66 -2.62
C ALA A 183 0.69 -7.27 -3.73
N VAL A 184 0.98 -8.51 -4.12
CA VAL A 184 0.14 -9.30 -5.01
C VAL A 184 -0.52 -10.41 -4.22
N LEU A 185 -1.83 -10.41 -4.23
CA LEU A 185 -2.69 -11.25 -3.39
C LEU A 185 -3.61 -12.11 -4.26
N SER A 186 -3.91 -13.31 -3.80
CA SER A 186 -5.06 -14.07 -4.27
C SER A 186 -6.33 -13.66 -3.50
N ARG A 187 -7.48 -14.13 -3.94
CA ARG A 187 -8.75 -13.94 -3.20
C ARG A 187 -8.65 -14.49 -1.77
N GLN A 188 -7.97 -15.63 -1.60
CA GLN A 188 -7.80 -16.28 -0.30
C GLN A 188 -6.92 -15.44 0.64
N ASN A 189 -5.88 -14.80 0.11
CA ASN A 189 -4.89 -14.05 0.90
C ASN A 189 -5.29 -12.58 1.09
N PHE A 190 -6.33 -12.10 0.41
CA PHE A 190 -6.72 -10.69 0.44
C PHE A 190 -7.14 -10.24 1.84
N GLU A 191 -8.17 -10.88 2.42
CA GLU A 191 -8.66 -10.50 3.75
C GLU A 191 -7.60 -10.64 4.85
N PRO A 192 -6.84 -11.75 4.95
CA PRO A 192 -5.76 -11.86 5.93
C PRO A 192 -4.71 -10.76 5.82
N TYR A 193 -4.45 -10.24 4.61
CA TYR A 193 -3.47 -9.16 4.42
C TYR A 193 -4.03 -7.78 4.78
N VAL A 194 -5.25 -7.46 4.38
CA VAL A 194 -5.79 -6.09 4.51
C VAL A 194 -6.46 -5.81 5.85
N ASN A 195 -6.80 -6.83 6.64
CA ASN A 195 -7.65 -6.69 7.82
C ASN A 195 -6.86 -6.33 9.10
N ILE A 196 -5.87 -5.44 8.96
CA ILE A 196 -4.98 -5.01 10.05
C ILE A 196 -5.76 -4.24 11.12
N LEU A 197 -6.50 -3.21 10.72
CA LEU A 197 -7.18 -2.31 11.65
C LEU A 197 -8.25 -3.04 12.49
N GLU A 198 -9.00 -3.94 11.89
CA GLU A 198 -9.99 -4.75 12.61
C GLU A 198 -9.32 -5.72 13.59
N SER A 199 -8.16 -6.28 13.21
CA SER A 199 -7.34 -7.11 14.11
C SER A 199 -6.83 -6.31 15.30
N PHE A 200 -6.43 -5.06 15.09
CA PHE A 200 -6.07 -4.14 16.17
C PHE A 200 -7.24 -3.92 17.13
N TYR A 201 -8.45 -3.69 16.63
CA TYR A 201 -9.62 -3.51 17.47
C TYR A 201 -10.00 -4.77 18.26
N LYS A 202 -9.91 -5.94 17.63
CA LYS A 202 -10.27 -7.24 18.24
C LYS A 202 -9.23 -7.76 19.24
N LYS A 203 -7.95 -7.44 19.04
CA LYS A 203 -6.82 -7.97 19.81
C LYS A 203 -5.97 -6.82 20.42
N SER A 204 -6.60 -5.71 20.79
CA SER A 204 -5.93 -4.47 21.17
C SER A 204 -4.83 -4.64 22.21
N ASN A 205 -5.10 -5.37 23.31
CA ASN A 205 -4.14 -5.60 24.38
C ASN A 205 -2.88 -6.34 23.92
N LYS A 206 -3.02 -7.29 22.97
CA LYS A 206 -1.90 -8.06 22.45
C LYS A 206 -1.02 -7.20 21.53
N TYR A 207 -1.63 -6.48 20.61
CA TYR A 207 -0.91 -5.58 19.70
C TYR A 207 -0.22 -4.44 20.48
N TYR A 208 -0.92 -3.86 21.46
CA TYR A 208 -0.34 -2.81 22.29
C TYR A 208 0.91 -3.27 23.07
N LYS A 209 0.85 -4.41 23.75
CA LYS A 209 2.02 -4.96 24.48
C LYS A 209 3.23 -5.15 23.59
N ASN A 210 3.00 -5.61 22.35
CA ASN A 210 4.06 -5.78 21.37
C ASN A 210 4.65 -4.43 20.92
N ILE A 211 3.81 -3.41 20.73
CA ILE A 211 4.23 -2.06 20.31
C ILE A 211 4.93 -1.32 21.46
N GLU A 212 4.38 -1.39 22.68
CA GLU A 212 4.94 -0.72 23.85
C GLU A 212 6.34 -1.22 24.21
N SER A 213 6.61 -2.50 23.98
CA SER A 213 7.91 -3.13 24.29
C SER A 213 9.06 -2.70 23.39
N LYS A 214 8.78 -2.04 22.26
CA LYS A 214 9.78 -1.64 21.26
C LYS A 214 9.69 -0.16 20.96
N LYS A 215 10.83 0.51 20.89
CA LYS A 215 10.92 1.88 20.38
C LYS A 215 11.00 1.84 18.84
N ASN A 216 10.39 2.83 18.19
CA ASN A 216 10.51 3.05 16.73
C ASN A 216 9.82 1.99 15.85
N TRP A 217 8.54 1.76 16.05
CA TRP A 217 7.72 0.99 15.11
C TRP A 217 7.46 1.77 13.81
N ASN A 218 7.26 1.02 12.72
CA ASN A 218 6.80 1.55 11.42
C ASN A 218 5.72 0.62 10.83
N MET A 219 5.14 1.04 9.71
CA MET A 219 4.06 0.27 9.08
C MET A 219 4.52 -1.10 8.62
N GLU A 220 5.75 -1.22 8.14
CA GLU A 220 6.36 -2.46 7.68
C GLU A 220 6.45 -3.51 8.81
N GLN A 221 6.82 -3.07 10.01
CA GLN A 221 6.86 -3.93 11.21
C GLN A 221 5.46 -4.32 11.68
N ILE A 222 4.50 -3.40 11.62
CA ILE A 222 3.09 -3.67 11.95
C ILE A 222 2.50 -4.71 11.00
N LEU A 223 2.73 -4.57 9.71
CA LEU A 223 2.25 -5.52 8.71
C LEU A 223 2.86 -6.92 8.95
N LYS A 224 4.18 -6.99 9.19
CA LYS A 224 4.84 -8.24 9.53
C LYS A 224 4.22 -8.89 10.77
N MET A 225 4.11 -8.14 11.87
CA MET A 225 3.49 -8.62 13.10
C MET A 225 2.06 -9.11 12.86
N HIS A 226 1.27 -8.38 12.08
CA HIS A 226 -0.10 -8.76 11.75
C HIS A 226 -0.16 -10.12 11.01
N LEU A 227 0.72 -10.32 10.04
CA LEU A 227 0.78 -11.58 9.28
C LEU A 227 1.29 -12.74 10.14
N GLU A 228 2.25 -12.51 11.03
CA GLU A 228 2.72 -13.50 12.02
C GLU A 228 1.60 -13.91 12.97
N GLU A 229 0.86 -12.93 13.54
CA GLU A 229 -0.24 -13.16 14.46
C GLU A 229 -1.44 -13.92 13.86
N ASN A 230 -1.58 -13.86 12.54
CA ASN A 230 -2.62 -14.58 11.81
C ASN A 230 -2.11 -15.84 11.08
N ASN A 231 -0.86 -16.26 11.35
CA ASN A 231 -0.20 -17.43 10.76
C ASN A 231 -0.14 -17.41 9.20
N VAL A 232 -0.10 -16.22 8.60
CA VAL A 232 0.02 -16.04 7.14
C VAL A 232 1.40 -15.57 6.70
N PHE A 233 2.26 -15.17 7.62
CA PHE A 233 3.63 -14.74 7.30
C PHE A 233 4.44 -15.80 6.53
N PRO A 234 4.34 -17.14 6.80
CA PRO A 234 5.03 -18.17 6.02
C PRO A 234 4.61 -18.22 4.54
N LEU A 235 3.50 -17.58 4.16
CA LEU A 235 3.04 -17.49 2.77
C LEU A 235 3.68 -16.30 2.03
N VAL A 236 4.47 -15.46 2.69
CA VAL A 236 5.13 -14.31 2.04
C VAL A 236 6.29 -14.81 1.19
N GLN A 237 6.24 -14.46 -0.10
CA GLN A 237 7.30 -14.71 -1.09
C GLN A 237 7.74 -13.39 -1.73
N ARG A 238 8.88 -13.44 -2.42
CA ARG A 238 9.52 -12.24 -2.96
C ARG A 238 9.62 -12.28 -4.47
N TYR A 239 9.42 -11.11 -5.10
CA TYR A 239 9.75 -10.88 -6.51
C TYR A 239 10.72 -9.69 -6.62
N PRO A 240 11.46 -9.55 -7.74
CA PRO A 240 12.42 -8.46 -7.92
C PRO A 240 11.82 -7.07 -7.66
N TYR A 241 12.56 -6.18 -7.02
CA TYR A 241 12.15 -4.79 -6.82
C TYR A 241 12.24 -4.05 -8.16
N ILE A 242 11.13 -3.62 -8.73
CA ILE A 242 11.05 -3.12 -10.12
C ILE A 242 10.58 -1.68 -10.25
N SER A 243 10.26 -1.04 -9.14
CA SER A 243 9.70 0.32 -9.12
C SER A 243 10.30 1.13 -7.98
N TYR A 244 10.16 2.45 -8.04
CA TYR A 244 10.59 3.33 -6.97
C TYR A 244 9.64 4.52 -6.80
N CYS A 245 9.59 5.05 -5.59
CA CYS A 245 8.69 6.14 -5.21
C CYS A 245 9.27 7.50 -5.56
N ILE A 246 8.47 8.36 -6.20
CA ILE A 246 8.84 9.74 -6.55
C ILE A 246 7.95 10.79 -5.88
N ARG A 247 8.39 12.05 -5.93
CA ARG A 247 7.59 13.23 -5.57
C ARG A 247 7.77 14.31 -6.62
N SER A 248 6.69 14.97 -7.01
CA SER A 248 6.78 16.11 -7.90
C SER A 248 7.47 17.30 -7.22
N LYS A 249 8.09 18.16 -8.01
CA LYS A 249 8.80 19.35 -7.48
C LYS A 249 7.90 20.28 -6.67
N ASN A 250 6.64 20.39 -7.10
CA ASN A 250 5.65 21.30 -6.50
C ASN A 250 4.65 20.55 -5.59
N GLY A 251 4.80 19.23 -5.44
CA GLY A 251 3.88 18.42 -4.64
C GLY A 251 4.11 18.61 -3.15
N THR A 252 3.03 18.79 -2.41
CA THR A 252 3.07 18.75 -0.95
C THR A 252 3.27 17.32 -0.45
N THR A 253 4.07 17.16 0.58
CA THR A 253 4.27 15.88 1.26
C THR A 253 4.33 16.11 2.76
N ARG A 254 3.69 15.23 3.55
CA ARG A 254 3.80 15.26 5.02
C ARG A 254 5.18 14.79 5.51
N TRP A 255 5.86 14.03 4.65
CA TRP A 255 7.14 13.40 4.96
C TRP A 255 8.20 13.99 4.04
N GLU A 256 9.45 13.71 4.38
CA GLU A 256 10.58 14.06 3.55
C GLU A 256 10.32 13.73 2.06
N ALA A 257 10.60 14.70 1.19
CA ALA A 257 10.40 14.54 -0.25
C ALA A 257 11.41 13.59 -0.89
N GLY A 258 12.56 13.40 -0.26
CA GLY A 258 13.68 12.62 -0.77
C GLY A 258 14.73 13.49 -1.47
N LYS A 259 15.55 12.88 -2.34
CA LYS A 259 16.62 13.54 -3.07
C LYS A 259 16.12 14.06 -4.41
N PHE A 260 16.24 15.37 -4.65
CA PHE A 260 15.91 15.97 -5.94
C PHE A 260 16.93 15.57 -7.00
N SER A 261 16.44 15.21 -8.18
CA SER A 261 17.26 14.93 -9.36
C SER A 261 17.03 16.03 -10.40
N GLU A 262 18.03 16.88 -10.62
CA GLU A 262 17.97 17.94 -11.64
C GLU A 262 17.75 17.35 -13.05
N LYS A 263 18.37 16.21 -13.33
CA LYS A 263 18.25 15.52 -14.63
C LYS A 263 16.82 15.03 -14.90
N LEU A 264 16.11 14.57 -13.85
CA LEU A 264 14.78 13.95 -13.96
C LEU A 264 13.66 14.94 -13.69
N GLY A 265 13.95 16.06 -12.99
CA GLY A 265 12.97 17.09 -12.66
C GLY A 265 12.01 16.74 -11.50
N TYR A 266 12.31 15.69 -10.73
CA TYR A 266 11.50 15.24 -9.60
C TYR A 266 12.38 14.70 -8.44
N PHE A 267 11.76 14.51 -7.27
CA PHE A 267 12.43 13.90 -6.12
C PHE A 267 12.33 12.38 -6.18
N ILE A 268 13.43 11.69 -5.94
CA ILE A 268 13.47 10.25 -5.65
C ILE A 268 13.29 10.11 -4.14
N LYS A 269 12.14 9.60 -3.70
CA LYS A 269 11.81 9.58 -2.27
C LYS A 269 12.71 8.64 -1.49
N TYR A 270 12.96 7.46 -2.02
CA TYR A 270 13.79 6.44 -1.40
C TYR A 270 14.90 6.03 -2.39
N PRO A 271 16.11 6.61 -2.27
CA PRO A 271 17.20 6.33 -3.23
C PRO A 271 17.58 4.84 -3.34
N LYS A 272 17.43 4.08 -2.26
CA LYS A 272 17.70 2.64 -2.29
C LYS A 272 16.70 1.84 -3.13
N GLU A 273 15.42 2.24 -3.15
CA GLU A 273 14.43 1.63 -4.06
C GLU A 273 14.83 1.84 -5.51
N GLU A 274 15.24 3.05 -5.85
CA GLU A 274 15.69 3.38 -7.21
C GLU A 274 16.94 2.60 -7.60
N GLN A 275 17.91 2.47 -6.70
CA GLN A 275 19.11 1.68 -6.91
C GLN A 275 18.80 0.20 -7.13
N GLN A 276 17.91 -0.40 -6.32
CA GLN A 276 17.49 -1.79 -6.46
C GLN A 276 16.72 -2.01 -7.77
N ALA A 277 15.77 -1.13 -8.10
CA ALA A 277 15.02 -1.23 -9.35
C ALA A 277 15.95 -1.09 -10.57
N THR A 278 16.91 -0.18 -10.51
CA THR A 278 17.94 -0.01 -11.57
C THR A 278 18.88 -1.21 -11.66
N HIS A 279 19.22 -1.85 -10.54
CA HIS A 279 20.01 -3.07 -10.53
C HIS A 279 19.29 -4.20 -11.29
N HIS A 280 18.03 -4.47 -10.97
CA HIS A 280 17.24 -5.49 -11.66
C HIS A 280 16.99 -5.15 -13.14
N GLU A 281 16.80 -3.87 -13.49
CA GLU A 281 16.74 -3.42 -14.89
C GLU A 281 18.03 -3.76 -15.64
N ASN A 282 19.19 -3.48 -15.05
CA ASN A 282 20.48 -3.78 -15.63
C ASN A 282 20.73 -5.30 -15.76
N ASP A 283 20.32 -6.10 -14.79
CA ASP A 283 20.41 -7.55 -14.84
C ASP A 283 19.56 -8.11 -15.97
N PHE A 284 18.34 -7.62 -16.13
CA PHE A 284 17.48 -7.97 -17.26
C PHE A 284 18.14 -7.61 -18.60
N LEU A 285 18.63 -6.37 -18.75
CA LEU A 285 19.26 -5.92 -20.00
C LEU A 285 20.52 -6.75 -20.36
N LYS A 286 21.28 -7.19 -19.36
CA LYS A 286 22.47 -8.03 -19.57
C LYS A 286 22.13 -9.49 -19.86
N SER A 287 20.99 -9.98 -19.42
CA SER A 287 20.62 -11.40 -19.58
C SER A 287 20.30 -11.77 -21.03
N CYS A 288 19.99 -10.79 -21.88
CA CYS A 288 19.60 -10.99 -23.29
C CYS A 288 18.44 -11.98 -23.50
N VAL A 289 17.59 -12.18 -22.49
CA VAL A 289 16.41 -13.04 -22.55
C VAL A 289 15.13 -12.20 -22.62
N SER A 290 13.99 -12.83 -22.88
CA SER A 290 12.69 -12.16 -22.77
C SER A 290 12.38 -11.81 -21.31
N ILE A 291 11.52 -10.82 -21.09
CA ILE A 291 11.09 -10.45 -19.74
C ILE A 291 10.39 -11.62 -19.01
N ASP A 292 9.71 -12.47 -19.74
CA ASP A 292 9.05 -13.67 -19.19
C ASP A 292 10.10 -14.71 -18.70
N GLU A 293 11.17 -14.93 -19.44
CA GLU A 293 12.26 -15.82 -19.04
C GLU A 293 13.02 -15.25 -17.84
N PHE A 294 13.28 -13.93 -17.84
CA PHE A 294 13.90 -13.25 -16.71
C PHE A 294 13.10 -13.48 -15.42
N TYR A 295 11.78 -13.30 -15.45
CA TYR A 295 10.94 -13.52 -14.26
C TYR A 295 10.83 -15.01 -13.89
N ALA A 296 10.78 -15.90 -14.87
CA ALA A 296 10.78 -17.35 -14.59
C ALA A 296 12.05 -17.80 -13.86
N GLU A 297 13.17 -17.09 -14.07
CA GLU A 297 14.41 -17.36 -13.36
C GLU A 297 14.51 -16.64 -12.02
N ALA A 298 14.15 -15.37 -11.98
CA ALA A 298 14.26 -14.52 -10.79
C ALA A 298 13.23 -14.85 -9.68
N ILE A 299 12.11 -15.53 -10.04
CA ILE A 299 11.01 -15.90 -9.14
C ILE A 299 10.99 -17.43 -9.00
N LYS A 300 12.05 -18.01 -8.49
CA LYS A 300 12.10 -19.44 -8.12
C LYS A 300 11.67 -19.59 -6.65
N ILE A 301 10.69 -20.48 -6.39
CA ILE A 301 10.23 -20.87 -5.05
C ILE A 301 11.07 -22.03 -4.55
#